data_dd147a33517766b29ddf8541b13884f9
#
_entry.id   dd147a33517766b29ddf8541b13884f9
#
_cell.length_a   1.000
_cell.length_b   1.000
_cell.length_c   1.000
_cell.angle_alpha   90.00
_cell.angle_beta   90.00
_cell.angle_gamma   90.00
#
_symmetry.space_group_name_H-M   'P 1'
#
loop_
_entity.id
_entity.type
_entity.pdbx_description
1 polymer ?
#
loop_
_entity_poly.entity_id
_entity_poly.type
_entity_poly.pdbx_seq_one_letter_code
_entity_poly.pdbx_strand_id
1 'polypeptide(L)' 'MIYTVKDLLDACSEQVSKGNGNKKIYISRDDEGNGYHALFYGFTDDPKTMKELDEWCDDLEGKYDDKVILG' A
#
# COMPACT_ATOMS: atom_id res chain seq x y z
N MET A 1 -3.90 7.39 10.20
CA MET A 1 -2.80 6.98 9.30
C MET A 1 -2.83 5.47 9.10
N ILE A 2 -2.54 5.01 7.90
CA ILE A 2 -2.60 3.59 7.57
C ILE A 2 -1.18 3.03 7.61
N TYR A 3 -0.90 2.13 8.54
CA TYR A 3 0.42 1.53 8.71
C TYR A 3 0.42 0.02 8.48
N THR A 4 -0.72 -0.64 8.64
CA THR A 4 -0.80 -2.10 8.58
C THR A 4 -1.87 -2.54 7.59
N VAL A 5 -1.82 -3.82 7.22
CA VAL A 5 -2.85 -4.43 6.38
C VAL A 5 -4.22 -4.31 7.06
N LYS A 6 -4.28 -4.48 8.37
CA LYS A 6 -5.55 -4.35 9.11
C LYS A 6 -6.08 -2.92 9.07
N ASP A 7 -5.20 -1.92 9.22
CA ASP A 7 -5.62 -0.52 9.11
C ASP A 7 -6.23 -0.24 7.74
N LEU A 8 -5.64 -0.80 6.69
CA LEU A 8 -6.17 -0.67 5.33
C LEU A 8 -7.52 -1.37 5.18
N LEU A 9 -7.67 -2.54 5.77
CA LEU A 9 -8.96 -3.25 5.75
C LEU A 9 -10.06 -2.40 6.38
N ASP A 10 -9.78 -1.80 7.53
CA ASP A 10 -10.76 -0.96 8.22
C ASP A 10 -11.12 0.27 7.38
N ALA A 11 -10.13 0.90 6.73
CA ALA A 11 -10.36 2.03 5.84
C ALA A 11 -11.20 1.63 4.63
N CYS A 12 -10.93 0.46 4.05
CA CYS A 12 -11.72 -0.06 2.93
C CYS A 12 -13.17 -0.34 3.34
N SER A 13 -13.37 -0.91 4.52
CA SER A 13 -14.71 -1.18 5.03
C SER A 13 -15.52 0.10 5.21
N GLU A 14 -14.89 1.17 5.67
CA GLU A 14 -15.53 2.47 5.80
C GLU A 14 -15.95 3.01 4.42
N GLN A 15 -15.08 2.90 3.41
CA GLN A 15 -15.40 3.35 2.06
C GLN A 15 -16.57 2.57 1.45
N VAL A 16 -16.61 1.27 1.66
CA VAL A 16 -17.74 0.44 1.21
C VAL A 16 -19.04 0.91 1.89
N SER A 17 -19.00 1.20 3.19
CA SER A 17 -20.16 1.69 3.94
C SER A 17 -20.66 3.04 3.43
N LYS A 18 -19.78 3.86 2.89
CA LYS A 18 -20.12 5.16 2.29
C LYS A 18 -20.66 5.07 0.86
N GLY A 19 -20.74 3.87 0.30
CA GLY A 19 -21.20 3.65 -1.07
C GLY A 19 -20.11 3.71 -2.13
N ASN A 20 -18.83 3.69 -1.73
CA ASN A 20 -17.70 3.79 -2.64
C ASN A 20 -17.11 2.43 -3.06
N GLY A 21 -17.77 1.32 -2.70
CA GLY A 21 -17.23 -0.02 -2.91
C GLY A 21 -16.93 -0.39 -4.35
N ASN A 22 -17.62 0.20 -5.32
CA ASN A 22 -17.40 -0.07 -6.74
C ASN A 22 -16.53 0.97 -7.45
N LYS A 23 -15.98 1.93 -6.72
CA LYS A 23 -15.10 2.95 -7.28
C LYS A 23 -13.69 2.40 -7.41
N LYS A 24 -13.01 2.80 -8.48
CA LYS A 24 -11.62 2.38 -8.72
C LYS A 24 -10.67 3.15 -7.82
N ILE A 25 -9.61 2.48 -7.40
CA ILE A 25 -8.60 3.05 -6.51
C ILE A 25 -7.47 3.66 -7.35
N TYR A 26 -7.10 4.89 -7.01
CA TYR A 26 -5.87 5.52 -7.49
C TYR A 26 -4.98 5.82 -6.30
N ILE A 27 -3.68 5.68 -6.50
CA ILE A 27 -2.68 5.91 -5.47
C ILE A 27 -2.00 7.26 -5.73
N SER A 28 -1.88 8.07 -4.69
CA SER A 28 -1.11 9.30 -4.74
C SER A 28 0.38 8.97 -4.86
N ARG A 29 1.09 9.66 -5.76
CA ARG A 29 2.52 9.41 -6.00
C ARG A 29 3.37 9.79 -4.81
N ASP A 30 2.96 10.82 -4.07
CA ASP A 30 3.63 11.28 -2.86
C ASP A 30 2.62 11.87 -1.88
N ASP A 31 3.08 12.31 -0.73
CA ASP A 31 2.23 12.89 0.31
C ASP A 31 1.70 14.29 -0.02
N GLU A 32 2.25 14.94 -1.03
CA GLU A 32 1.82 16.26 -1.48
C GLU A 32 0.84 16.21 -2.64
N GLY A 33 0.56 15.03 -3.18
CA GLY A 33 -0.39 14.87 -4.26
C GLY A 33 0.13 15.36 -5.61
N ASN A 34 1.42 15.22 -5.88
CA ASN A 34 2.04 15.67 -7.14
C ASN A 34 1.77 14.73 -8.33
N GLY A 35 0.90 13.78 -8.17
CA GLY A 35 0.51 12.86 -9.23
C GLY A 35 -0.26 11.69 -8.66
N TYR A 36 -0.89 10.93 -9.55
CA TYR A 36 -1.71 9.78 -9.19
C TYR A 36 -1.46 8.65 -10.17
N HIS A 37 -1.60 7.41 -9.72
CA HIS A 37 -1.53 6.25 -10.61
C HIS A 37 -2.50 5.17 -10.14
N ALA A 38 -2.83 4.28 -11.06
CA ALA A 38 -3.70 3.16 -10.75
C ALA A 38 -2.99 2.18 -9.81
N LEU A 39 -3.77 1.40 -9.08
CA LEU A 39 -3.25 0.29 -8.28
C LEU A 39 -3.06 -0.89 -9.22
N PHE A 40 -1.79 -1.20 -9.57
CA PHE A 40 -1.48 -2.16 -10.62
C PHE A 40 -1.53 -3.61 -10.16
N TYR A 41 -0.91 -3.90 -9.03
CA TYR A 41 -0.63 -5.29 -8.65
C TYR A 41 -1.33 -5.73 -7.36
N GLY A 42 -1.81 -4.80 -6.55
CA GLY A 42 -2.32 -5.12 -5.22
C GLY A 42 -1.17 -5.40 -4.25
N PHE A 43 -1.27 -6.48 -3.49
CA PHE A 43 -0.23 -6.83 -2.52
C PHE A 43 0.84 -7.73 -3.12
N THR A 44 2.09 -7.47 -2.74
CA THR A 44 3.23 -8.32 -3.03
C THR A 44 3.87 -8.74 -1.71
N ASP A 45 4.03 -10.05 -1.52
CA ASP A 45 4.61 -10.61 -0.29
C ASP A 45 5.62 -11.74 -0.54
N ASP A 46 6.00 -12.02 -1.79
CA ASP A 46 6.96 -13.06 -2.10
C ASP A 46 8.37 -12.66 -1.64
N PRO A 47 9.13 -13.60 -1.03
CA PRO A 47 10.42 -13.27 -0.43
C PRO A 47 11.43 -12.65 -1.39
N LYS A 48 11.40 -13.06 -2.66
CA LYS A 48 12.34 -12.58 -3.67
C LYS A 48 12.14 -11.07 -3.93
N THR A 49 10.90 -10.66 -4.13
CA THR A 49 10.57 -9.25 -4.37
C THR A 49 10.69 -8.43 -3.09
N MET A 50 10.33 -9.02 -1.94
CA MET A 50 10.41 -8.31 -0.67
C MET A 50 11.82 -7.89 -0.30
N LYS A 51 12.84 -8.63 -0.74
CA LYS A 51 14.23 -8.26 -0.51
C LYS A 51 14.60 -6.93 -1.14
N GLU A 52 13.87 -6.49 -2.16
CA GLU A 52 14.11 -5.20 -2.80
C GLU A 52 13.85 -4.03 -1.85
N LEU A 53 13.04 -4.20 -0.81
CA LEU A 53 12.85 -3.17 0.19
C LEU A 53 14.16 -2.81 0.90
N ASP A 54 15.01 -3.80 1.19
CA ASP A 54 16.30 -3.55 1.83
C ASP A 54 17.26 -2.78 0.90
N GLU A 55 17.10 -2.93 -0.41
CA GLU A 55 17.98 -2.31 -1.40
C GLU A 55 17.51 -0.93 -1.84
N TRP A 56 16.19 -0.73 -1.94
CA TRP A 56 15.61 0.45 -2.58
C TRP A 56 14.87 1.40 -1.64
N CYS A 57 14.67 1.01 -0.38
CA CYS A 57 13.97 1.83 0.60
C CYS A 57 14.95 2.34 1.66
N ASP A 58 15.33 3.61 1.57
CA ASP A 58 16.34 4.20 2.45
C ASP A 58 15.87 4.35 3.90
N ASP A 59 14.57 4.46 4.11
CA ASP A 59 13.96 4.69 5.42
C ASP A 59 13.21 3.48 5.96
N LEU A 60 13.58 2.28 5.49
CA LEU A 60 12.97 1.04 5.96
C LEU A 60 13.26 0.80 7.44
N GLU A 61 12.22 0.65 8.23
CA GLU A 61 12.33 0.30 9.65
C GLU A 61 12.41 -1.22 9.82
N GLY A 62 13.56 -1.71 10.30
CA GLY A 62 13.77 -3.14 10.49
C GLY A 62 14.04 -3.88 9.19
N LYS A 63 13.47 -5.07 9.05
CA LYS A 63 13.69 -5.94 7.90
C LYS A 63 12.42 -6.05 7.05
N TYR A 64 12.56 -6.62 5.86
CA TYR A 64 11.45 -6.80 4.94
C TYR A 64 10.46 -7.91 5.35
N ASP A 65 10.87 -8.82 6.24
CA ASP A 65 10.13 -10.06 6.54
C ASP A 65 8.82 -9.82 7.31
N ASP A 66 8.65 -8.68 7.94
CA ASP A 66 7.42 -8.30 8.63
C ASP A 66 6.59 -7.26 7.85
N LYS A 67 6.84 -7.14 6.56
CA LYS A 67 6.21 -6.13 5.70
C LYS A 67 5.59 -6.76 4.47
N VAL A 68 4.67 -6.01 3.84
CA VAL A 68 4.16 -6.30 2.49
C VAL A 68 4.23 -5.03 1.66
N ILE A 69 4.21 -5.18 0.35
CA ILE A 69 4.20 -4.05 -0.59
C ILE A 69 2.81 -3.93 -1.18
N LEU A 70 2.29 -2.71 -1.24
CA LEU A 70 1.05 -2.40 -1.94
C LEU A 70 1.36 -1.47 -3.12
N GLY A 71 0.94 -1.87 -4.31
CA GLY A 71 1.18 -1.00 -5.46
C GLY A 71 0.85 -1.53 -6.83
#